data_5d959dc235e63d8fb919a5cd4cea7424
#
_entry.id   5d959dc235e63d8fb919a5cd4cea7424
#
_cell.length_a   1.000
_cell.length_b   1.000
_cell.length_c   1.000
_cell.angle_alpha   90.00
_cell.angle_beta   90.00
_cell.angle_gamma   90.00
#
_symmetry.space_group_name_H-M   'P 1'
#
loop_
_entity.id
_entity.type
_entity.pdbx_description
1 polymer ?
#
loop_
_entity_poly.entity_id
_entity_poly.type
_entity_poly.pdbx_seq_one_letter_code
_entity_poly.pdbx_strand_id
1 'polypeptide(L)'
;MDEKEYIRVEAVQGPQLGASWSFAVPRGEAVWIPDDEDSGMAWLDWLTGIEPPPAGQVFWKGVEWRERHPHEASAERGRIGCVFAGGGLVANLDMDENVWLPARMHRREGAAEAIEQWARFFGCWPLPPERASAVRERDRRRILWTRAFSGNPEALVLERPLREVPAEDRALFLKAVRQVRAEGCAVVWLEKDLDAETQAALEPLARAAPDKD
;
A
#
# COMPACT_ATOMS: atom_id res chain seq x y z
N MET A 1 -23.62 9.69 1.49
CA MET A 1 -22.32 9.07 1.19
C MET A 1 -21.81 8.50 2.50
N ASP A 2 -21.53 7.22 2.55
CA ASP A 2 -21.12 6.58 3.80
C ASP A 2 -19.68 7.02 4.11
N GLU A 3 -19.48 7.78 5.19
CA GLU A 3 -18.14 8.23 5.66
C GLU A 3 -17.17 7.09 5.99
N LYS A 4 -17.60 5.86 5.77
CA LYS A 4 -16.86 4.65 6.13
C LYS A 4 -15.96 4.11 5.00
N GLU A 5 -16.20 4.50 3.75
CA GLU A 5 -15.44 3.96 2.60
C GLU A 5 -14.23 4.85 2.30
N TYR A 6 -13.04 4.28 2.39
CA TYR A 6 -11.82 4.98 2.02
C TYR A 6 -11.49 4.87 0.54
N ILE A 7 -11.66 3.67 -0.03
CA ILE A 7 -11.43 3.42 -1.45
C ILE A 7 -12.70 2.82 -2.03
N ARG A 8 -13.15 3.34 -3.18
CA ARG A 8 -14.24 2.77 -3.94
C ARG A 8 -13.87 2.73 -5.41
N VAL A 9 -14.08 1.59 -6.02
CA VAL A 9 -13.82 1.28 -7.43
C VAL A 9 -15.15 1.00 -8.09
N GLU A 10 -15.46 1.68 -9.19
CA GLU A 10 -16.70 1.54 -9.94
C GLU A 10 -16.44 1.24 -11.41
N ALA A 11 -16.90 0.09 -11.86
CA ALA A 11 -16.85 -0.37 -13.25
C ALA A 11 -15.49 -0.18 -13.94
N VAL A 12 -14.39 -0.35 -13.18
CA VAL A 12 -13.03 -0.20 -13.72
C VAL A 12 -12.74 -1.31 -14.70
N GLN A 13 -12.27 -0.93 -15.88
CA GLN A 13 -11.82 -1.85 -16.93
C GLN A 13 -10.40 -1.49 -17.36
N GLY A 14 -9.64 -2.48 -17.77
CA GLY A 14 -8.31 -2.33 -18.35
C GLY A 14 -8.02 -3.45 -19.33
N PRO A 15 -7.04 -3.29 -20.20
CA PRO A 15 -6.71 -4.28 -21.25
C PRO A 15 -6.41 -5.68 -20.69
N GLN A 16 -5.91 -5.76 -19.47
CA GLN A 16 -5.53 -7.00 -18.81
C GLN A 16 -6.66 -7.60 -17.95
N LEU A 17 -7.71 -6.84 -17.63
CA LEU A 17 -8.73 -7.27 -16.68
C LEU A 17 -9.86 -8.11 -17.29
N GLY A 18 -10.06 -8.04 -18.59
CA GLY A 18 -11.08 -8.84 -19.32
C GLY A 18 -12.55 -8.55 -18.96
N ALA A 19 -12.83 -8.00 -17.79
CA ALA A 19 -14.15 -7.66 -17.27
C ALA A 19 -14.08 -6.38 -16.43
N SER A 20 -15.23 -5.76 -16.14
CA SER A 20 -15.30 -4.64 -15.20
C SER A 20 -15.19 -5.11 -13.74
N TRP A 21 -14.73 -4.21 -12.88
CA TRP A 21 -14.54 -4.48 -11.46
C TRP A 21 -15.13 -3.35 -10.62
N SER A 22 -15.94 -3.75 -9.63
CA SER A 22 -16.53 -2.82 -8.68
C SER A 22 -16.39 -3.38 -7.26
N PHE A 23 -15.82 -2.59 -6.35
CA PHE A 23 -15.69 -2.94 -4.94
C PHE A 23 -15.43 -1.69 -4.09
N ALA A 24 -15.60 -1.84 -2.79
CA ALA A 24 -15.26 -0.81 -1.81
C ALA A 24 -14.34 -1.39 -0.72
N VAL A 25 -13.49 -0.52 -0.17
CA VAL A 25 -12.62 -0.83 0.97
C VAL A 25 -12.96 0.13 2.10
N PRO A 26 -13.78 -0.30 3.06
CA PRO A 26 -14.11 0.48 4.23
C PRO A 26 -12.90 0.70 5.14
N ARG A 27 -13.04 1.67 6.02
CA ARG A 27 -12.05 1.95 7.07
C ARG A 27 -11.80 0.70 7.94
N GLY A 28 -10.53 0.32 8.10
CA GLY A 28 -10.11 -0.83 8.92
C GLY A 28 -10.35 -2.20 8.27
N GLU A 29 -10.92 -2.23 7.08
CA GLU A 29 -11.16 -3.48 6.35
C GLU A 29 -10.04 -3.80 5.36
N ALA A 30 -10.02 -5.03 4.88
CA ALA A 30 -9.10 -5.48 3.86
C ALA A 30 -9.83 -6.05 2.66
N VAL A 31 -9.31 -5.73 1.47
CA VAL A 31 -9.75 -6.33 0.21
C VAL A 31 -8.55 -6.94 -0.49
N TRP A 32 -8.69 -8.18 -0.92
CA TRP A 32 -7.75 -8.86 -1.78
C TRP A 32 -8.21 -8.79 -3.23
N ILE A 33 -7.33 -8.28 -4.09
CA ILE A 33 -7.51 -8.30 -5.54
C ILE A 33 -6.61 -9.42 -6.08
N PRO A 34 -7.19 -10.49 -6.68
CA PRO A 34 -6.42 -11.51 -7.38
C PRO A 34 -5.71 -10.89 -8.58
N ASP A 35 -4.43 -10.64 -8.42
CA ASP A 35 -3.63 -9.88 -9.38
C ASP A 35 -2.50 -10.73 -9.93
N ASP A 36 -2.47 -10.88 -11.26
CA ASP A 36 -1.36 -11.47 -11.98
C ASP A 36 -0.18 -10.49 -12.11
N GLU A 37 1.04 -10.99 -12.38
CA GLU A 37 2.25 -10.16 -12.46
C GLU A 37 2.14 -9.01 -13.46
N ASP A 38 1.30 -9.19 -14.49
CA ASP A 38 1.15 -8.22 -15.57
C ASP A 38 0.14 -7.10 -15.29
N SER A 39 -0.73 -7.22 -14.27
CA SER A 39 -1.78 -6.23 -13.98
C SER A 39 -1.55 -5.42 -12.71
N GLY A 40 -0.65 -5.86 -11.82
CA GLY A 40 -0.45 -5.24 -10.49
C GLY A 40 -0.04 -3.78 -10.53
N MET A 41 0.78 -3.37 -11.48
CA MET A 41 1.15 -1.96 -11.63
C MET A 41 -0.05 -1.06 -11.94
N ALA A 42 -0.97 -1.53 -12.79
CA ALA A 42 -2.16 -0.76 -13.15
C ALA A 42 -3.08 -0.54 -11.94
N TRP A 43 -3.30 -1.57 -11.13
CA TRP A 43 -4.10 -1.44 -9.91
C TRP A 43 -3.52 -0.42 -8.94
N LEU A 44 -2.22 -0.48 -8.68
CA LEU A 44 -1.56 0.44 -7.76
C LEU A 44 -1.70 1.88 -8.24
N ASP A 45 -1.46 2.16 -9.51
CA ASP A 45 -1.54 3.50 -10.08
C ASP A 45 -2.97 4.05 -10.04
N TRP A 46 -3.97 3.20 -10.35
CA TRP A 46 -5.38 3.59 -10.30
C TRP A 46 -5.86 3.85 -8.87
N LEU A 47 -5.53 2.97 -7.93
CA LEU A 47 -5.94 3.10 -6.53
C LEU A 47 -5.31 4.32 -5.84
N THR A 48 -4.12 4.72 -6.27
CA THR A 48 -3.43 5.89 -5.73
C THR A 48 -3.66 7.17 -6.52
N GLY A 49 -4.38 7.09 -7.64
CA GLY A 49 -4.66 8.23 -8.51
C GLY A 49 -3.43 8.82 -9.19
N ILE A 50 -2.38 8.00 -9.42
CA ILE A 50 -1.21 8.37 -10.23
C ILE A 50 -1.64 8.40 -11.69
N GLU A 51 -2.31 7.34 -12.13
CA GLU A 51 -2.94 7.27 -13.45
C GLU A 51 -4.43 6.92 -13.30
N PRO A 52 -5.30 7.47 -14.12
CA PRO A 52 -6.69 7.08 -14.15
C PRO A 52 -6.85 5.73 -14.88
N PRO A 53 -7.80 4.88 -14.48
CA PRO A 53 -8.12 3.68 -15.26
C PRO A 53 -8.64 4.06 -16.67
N PRO A 54 -8.43 3.20 -17.68
CA PRO A 54 -8.94 3.44 -19.04
C PRO A 54 -10.46 3.62 -19.11
N ALA A 55 -11.21 2.92 -18.25
CA ALA A 55 -12.66 3.08 -18.07
C ALA A 55 -13.01 2.87 -16.60
N GLY A 56 -14.17 3.40 -16.18
CA GLY A 56 -14.61 3.39 -14.78
C GLY A 56 -13.98 4.50 -13.95
N GLN A 57 -14.16 4.41 -12.63
CA GLN A 57 -13.81 5.46 -11.69
C GLN A 57 -13.20 4.89 -10.41
N VAL A 58 -12.26 5.63 -9.83
CA VAL A 58 -11.69 5.29 -8.52
C VAL A 58 -11.83 6.52 -7.60
N PHE A 59 -12.44 6.27 -6.47
CA PHE A 59 -12.72 7.29 -5.46
C PHE A 59 -11.83 7.07 -4.24
N TRP A 60 -11.31 8.15 -3.72
CA TRP A 60 -10.65 8.23 -2.44
C TRP A 60 -11.45 9.10 -1.50
N LYS A 61 -11.96 8.55 -0.41
CA LYS A 61 -12.82 9.25 0.56
C LYS A 61 -14.00 9.97 -0.12
N GLY A 62 -14.68 9.27 -1.03
CA GLY A 62 -15.88 9.73 -1.71
C GLY A 62 -15.67 10.74 -2.83
N VAL A 63 -14.43 11.14 -3.13
CA VAL A 63 -14.12 12.05 -4.24
C VAL A 63 -13.30 11.31 -5.29
N GLU A 64 -13.72 11.35 -6.55
CA GLU A 64 -12.98 10.75 -7.66
C GLU A 64 -11.60 11.38 -7.80
N TRP A 65 -10.57 10.56 -8.09
CA TRP A 65 -9.21 11.08 -8.24
C TRP A 65 -9.07 12.13 -9.35
N ARG A 66 -9.82 11.99 -10.46
CA ARG A 66 -9.81 12.91 -11.59
C ARG A 66 -10.41 14.29 -11.26
N GLU A 67 -11.28 14.35 -10.26
CA GLU A 67 -11.94 15.61 -9.84
C GLU A 67 -11.05 16.43 -8.90
N ARG A 68 -9.97 15.83 -8.36
CA ARG A 68 -9.09 16.53 -7.42
C ARG A 68 -8.13 17.46 -8.15
N HIS A 69 -7.97 18.63 -7.58
CA HIS A 69 -6.88 19.50 -8.00
C HIS A 69 -5.51 18.80 -7.75
N PRO A 70 -4.48 18.95 -8.63
CA PRO A 70 -3.20 18.26 -8.48
C PRO A 70 -2.53 18.38 -7.11
N HIS A 71 -2.63 19.55 -6.48
CA HIS A 71 -2.10 19.78 -5.14
C HIS A 71 -2.85 18.98 -4.07
N GLU A 72 -4.17 18.92 -4.14
CA GLU A 72 -5.00 18.13 -3.23
C GLU A 72 -4.75 16.62 -3.43
N ALA A 73 -4.71 16.17 -4.69
CA ALA A 73 -4.40 14.80 -5.02
C ALA A 73 -3.01 14.38 -4.46
N SER A 74 -2.02 15.26 -4.55
CA SER A 74 -0.70 15.01 -3.96
C SER A 74 -0.77 14.89 -2.43
N ALA A 75 -1.49 15.78 -1.75
CA ALA A 75 -1.65 15.73 -0.31
C ALA A 75 -2.38 14.44 0.16
N GLU A 76 -3.42 14.03 -0.57
CA GLU A 76 -4.18 12.82 -0.27
C GLU A 76 -3.37 11.55 -0.54
N ARG A 77 -2.57 11.49 -1.63
CA ARG A 77 -1.62 10.38 -1.85
C ARG A 77 -0.64 10.23 -0.69
N GLY A 78 -0.26 11.32 -0.05
CA GLY A 78 0.54 11.28 1.16
C GLY A 78 -0.06 10.44 2.29
N ARG A 79 -1.37 10.18 2.31
CA ARG A 79 -2.08 9.39 3.32
C ARG A 79 -2.13 7.89 2.98
N ILE A 80 -1.63 7.51 1.81
CA ILE A 80 -1.60 6.12 1.35
C ILE A 80 -0.18 5.59 1.44
N GLY A 81 0.01 4.54 2.22
CA GLY A 81 1.27 3.80 2.27
C GLY A 81 1.30 2.75 1.15
N CYS A 82 2.42 2.67 0.42
CA CYS A 82 2.57 1.70 -0.67
C CYS A 82 3.76 0.79 -0.44
N VAL A 83 3.56 -0.50 -0.69
CA VAL A 83 4.63 -1.49 -0.85
C VAL A 83 4.57 -1.99 -2.29
N PHE A 84 5.65 -1.79 -3.02
CA PHE A 84 5.77 -2.15 -4.44
C PHE A 84 6.48 -3.49 -4.60
N ALA A 85 6.03 -4.34 -5.49
CA ALA A 85 6.71 -5.61 -5.82
C ALA A 85 8.16 -5.40 -6.27
N GLY A 86 8.41 -4.37 -7.03
CA GLY A 86 9.75 -3.96 -7.48
C GLY A 86 10.58 -3.15 -6.47
N GLY A 87 10.09 -2.97 -5.23
CA GLY A 87 10.78 -2.24 -4.16
C GLY A 87 10.54 -0.73 -4.14
N GLY A 88 10.47 -0.04 -5.27
CA GLY A 88 10.16 1.39 -5.35
C GLY A 88 11.13 2.31 -4.59
N LEU A 89 12.42 1.97 -4.56
CA LEU A 89 13.47 2.81 -3.99
C LEU A 89 13.97 3.82 -5.02
N VAL A 90 14.27 5.02 -4.54
CA VAL A 90 14.98 6.03 -5.32
C VAL A 90 16.47 5.70 -5.27
N ALA A 91 17.03 5.27 -6.40
CA ALA A 91 18.36 4.63 -6.48
C ALA A 91 19.54 5.54 -6.06
N ASN A 92 19.38 6.85 -6.21
CA ASN A 92 20.41 7.84 -5.85
C ASN A 92 20.27 8.38 -4.42
N LEU A 93 19.30 7.91 -3.65
CA LEU A 93 19.12 8.20 -2.23
C LEU A 93 19.67 7.05 -1.37
N ASP A 94 20.15 7.40 -0.19
CA ASP A 94 20.50 6.43 0.84
C ASP A 94 19.24 5.80 1.46
N MET A 95 19.37 4.72 2.22
CA MET A 95 18.21 3.99 2.72
C MET A 95 17.41 4.81 3.74
N ASP A 96 18.09 5.55 4.62
CA ASP A 96 17.43 6.48 5.54
C ASP A 96 16.71 7.60 4.78
N GLU A 97 17.34 8.19 3.76
CA GLU A 97 16.72 9.22 2.91
C GLU A 97 15.46 8.70 2.20
N ASN A 98 15.48 7.45 1.71
CA ASN A 98 14.32 6.80 1.10
C ASN A 98 13.14 6.68 2.09
N VAL A 99 13.41 6.40 3.36
CA VAL A 99 12.37 6.35 4.40
C VAL A 99 11.84 7.75 4.71
N TRP A 100 12.73 8.73 4.82
CA TRP A 100 12.36 10.11 5.11
C TRP A 100 11.64 10.84 3.96
N LEU A 101 11.79 10.36 2.73
CA LEU A 101 11.31 11.05 1.53
C LEU A 101 9.81 11.42 1.61
N PRO A 102 8.86 10.51 1.92
CA PRO A 102 7.44 10.88 2.01
C PRO A 102 7.17 11.89 3.12
N ALA A 103 7.83 11.75 4.27
CA ALA A 103 7.65 12.66 5.40
C ALA A 103 8.11 14.08 5.06
N ARG A 104 9.25 14.22 4.38
CA ARG A 104 9.77 15.53 3.91
C ARG A 104 8.88 16.15 2.83
N MET A 105 8.42 15.34 1.86
CA MET A 105 7.56 15.84 0.77
C MET A 105 6.22 16.36 1.30
N HIS A 106 5.64 15.69 2.29
CA HIS A 106 4.33 16.03 2.83
C HIS A 106 4.41 16.83 4.15
N ARG A 107 5.61 17.25 4.58
CA ARG A 107 5.87 18.06 5.78
C ARG A 107 5.19 17.49 7.03
N ARG A 108 5.34 16.18 7.24
CA ARG A 108 4.63 15.48 8.33
C ARG A 108 5.23 15.80 9.68
N GLU A 109 4.38 16.25 10.58
CA GLU A 109 4.72 16.37 12.00
C GLU A 109 4.81 14.97 12.64
N GLY A 110 5.68 14.81 13.65
CA GLY A 110 5.87 13.52 14.35
C GLY A 110 6.51 12.40 13.50
N ALA A 111 7.05 12.75 12.31
CA ALA A 111 7.63 11.76 11.42
C ALA A 111 8.84 11.03 12.01
N ALA A 112 9.65 11.70 12.82
CA ALA A 112 10.84 11.12 13.43
C ALA A 112 10.47 9.96 14.36
N GLU A 113 9.52 10.19 15.24
CA GLU A 113 9.02 9.23 16.20
C GLU A 113 8.36 8.04 15.50
N ALA A 114 7.53 8.29 14.46
CA ALA A 114 6.86 7.26 13.70
C ALA A 114 7.88 6.40 12.91
N ILE A 115 8.87 7.01 12.28
CA ILE A 115 9.94 6.30 11.58
C ILE A 115 10.74 5.43 12.54
N GLU A 116 11.18 5.98 13.68
CA GLU A 116 11.92 5.22 14.68
C GLU A 116 11.09 4.06 15.23
N GLN A 117 9.82 4.29 15.56
CA GLN A 117 8.91 3.26 16.05
C GLN A 117 8.79 2.09 15.06
N TRP A 118 8.48 2.36 13.78
CA TRP A 118 8.34 1.32 12.78
C TRP A 118 9.65 0.66 12.39
N ALA A 119 10.76 1.41 12.34
CA ALA A 119 12.07 0.84 12.08
C ALA A 119 12.52 -0.11 13.22
N ARG A 120 12.22 0.23 14.49
CA ARG A 120 12.43 -0.68 15.62
C ARG A 120 11.51 -1.90 15.57
N PHE A 121 10.23 -1.68 15.21
CA PHE A 121 9.26 -2.78 15.07
C PHE A 121 9.71 -3.79 14.01
N PHE A 122 10.18 -3.33 12.85
CA PHE A 122 10.68 -4.19 11.78
C PHE A 122 12.14 -4.64 11.98
N GLY A 123 12.82 -4.19 13.04
CA GLY A 123 14.20 -4.59 13.37
C GLY A 123 15.24 -4.05 12.39
N CYS A 124 15.05 -2.85 11.86
CA CYS A 124 15.98 -2.16 10.97
C CYS A 124 16.42 -0.78 11.51
N TRP A 125 16.30 -0.56 12.81
CA TRP A 125 16.83 0.63 13.48
C TRP A 125 18.23 0.38 14.06
N PRO A 126 19.19 1.31 13.95
CA PRO A 126 19.13 2.56 13.17
C PRO A 126 19.07 2.31 11.67
N LEU A 127 18.43 3.24 10.94
CA LEU A 127 18.36 3.16 9.49
C LEU A 127 19.77 3.28 8.90
N PRO A 128 20.15 2.42 7.94
CA PRO A 128 21.47 2.46 7.35
C PRO A 128 21.63 3.70 6.45
N PRO A 129 22.77 4.42 6.56
CA PRO A 129 23.08 5.57 5.72
C PRO A 129 23.66 5.16 4.35
N GLU A 130 23.64 3.90 4.02
CA GLU A 130 24.16 3.37 2.76
C GLU A 130 23.08 3.31 1.68
N ARG A 131 23.52 3.27 0.43
CA ARG A 131 22.65 3.08 -0.73
C ARG A 131 22.07 1.67 -0.78
N ALA A 132 20.92 1.54 -1.44
CA ALA A 132 20.20 0.26 -1.55
C ALA A 132 21.08 -0.90 -2.07
N SER A 133 22.04 -0.62 -2.97
CA SER A 133 22.96 -1.63 -3.51
C SER A 133 23.92 -2.23 -2.46
N ALA A 134 24.21 -1.51 -1.38
CA ALA A 134 25.09 -1.96 -0.31
C ALA A 134 24.35 -2.64 0.85
N VAL A 135 23.01 -2.57 0.88
CA VAL A 135 22.17 -3.12 1.95
C VAL A 135 21.62 -4.48 1.52
N ARG A 136 21.60 -5.45 2.46
CA ARG A 136 21.07 -6.80 2.20
C ARG A 136 19.58 -6.73 1.83
N GLU A 137 19.13 -7.65 0.96
CA GLU A 137 17.74 -7.70 0.49
C GLU A 137 16.72 -7.74 1.62
N ARG A 138 16.94 -8.57 2.63
CA ARG A 138 16.08 -8.65 3.81
C ARG A 138 15.92 -7.31 4.52
N ASP A 139 17.02 -6.58 4.72
CA ASP A 139 17.03 -5.29 5.41
C ASP A 139 16.38 -4.21 4.53
N ARG A 140 16.65 -4.22 3.23
CA ARG A 140 15.97 -3.34 2.26
C ARG A 140 14.44 -3.49 2.34
N ARG A 141 13.94 -4.72 2.41
CA ARG A 141 12.50 -4.99 2.50
C ARG A 141 11.88 -4.45 3.78
N ARG A 142 12.52 -4.67 4.91
CA ARG A 142 12.08 -4.11 6.20
C ARG A 142 12.06 -2.58 6.21
N ILE A 143 13.03 -1.97 5.56
CA ILE A 143 13.12 -0.51 5.40
C ILE A 143 11.99 0.00 4.50
N LEU A 144 11.66 -0.71 3.42
CA LEU A 144 10.51 -0.38 2.57
C LEU A 144 9.17 -0.47 3.32
N TRP A 145 9.01 -1.48 4.16
CA TRP A 145 7.86 -1.56 5.05
C TRP A 145 7.82 -0.39 6.03
N THR A 146 8.96 -0.07 6.64
CA THR A 146 9.07 1.11 7.52
C THR A 146 8.58 2.36 6.81
N ARG A 147 9.01 2.60 5.58
CA ARG A 147 8.56 3.74 4.78
C ARG A 147 7.05 3.77 4.57
N ALA A 148 6.44 2.62 4.24
CA ALA A 148 5.01 2.54 3.98
C ALA A 148 4.16 2.78 5.24
N PHE A 149 4.62 2.30 6.40
CA PHE A 149 3.88 2.36 7.66
C PHE A 149 4.12 3.66 8.45
N SER A 150 5.31 4.26 8.37
CA SER A 150 5.67 5.44 9.18
C SER A 150 4.89 6.71 8.85
N GLY A 151 4.13 6.68 7.77
CA GLY A 151 3.25 7.77 7.39
C GLY A 151 1.92 7.84 8.14
N ASN A 152 1.67 7.00 9.15
CA ASN A 152 0.33 6.82 9.73
C ASN A 152 -0.72 6.70 8.62
N PRO A 153 -0.59 5.69 7.75
CA PRO A 153 -1.41 5.61 6.54
C PRO A 153 -2.88 5.37 6.88
N GLU A 154 -3.75 6.09 6.20
CA GLU A 154 -5.19 5.84 6.24
C GLU A 154 -5.57 4.65 5.35
N ALA A 155 -4.76 4.38 4.32
CA ALA A 155 -4.82 3.15 3.55
C ALA A 155 -3.42 2.61 3.22
N LEU A 156 -3.32 1.29 3.05
CA LEU A 156 -2.16 0.60 2.50
C LEU A 156 -2.54 -0.08 1.18
N VAL A 157 -1.73 0.13 0.16
CA VAL A 157 -1.78 -0.63 -1.09
C VAL A 157 -0.52 -1.49 -1.16
N LEU A 158 -0.71 -2.81 -1.09
CA LEU A 158 0.35 -3.79 -0.88
C LEU A 158 0.45 -4.72 -2.08
N GLU A 159 1.44 -4.48 -2.93
CA GLU A 159 1.71 -5.28 -4.10
C GLU A 159 2.75 -6.36 -3.76
N ARG A 160 2.30 -7.62 -3.69
CA ARG A 160 3.14 -8.81 -3.37
C ARG A 160 4.11 -8.55 -2.23
N PRO A 161 3.64 -8.03 -1.08
CA PRO A 161 4.51 -7.53 -0.02
C PRO A 161 5.33 -8.63 0.66
N LEU A 162 4.92 -9.90 0.50
CA LEU A 162 5.52 -11.07 1.13
C LEU A 162 6.25 -11.99 0.12
N ARG A 163 6.46 -11.54 -1.11
CA ARG A 163 7.22 -12.32 -2.10
C ARG A 163 8.65 -12.57 -1.61
N GLU A 164 9.06 -13.84 -1.57
CA GLU A 164 10.42 -14.25 -1.15
C GLU A 164 10.81 -13.78 0.27
N VAL A 165 9.82 -13.59 1.14
CA VAL A 165 10.04 -13.16 2.52
C VAL A 165 10.13 -14.39 3.45
N PRO A 166 11.16 -14.49 4.32
CA PRO A 166 11.26 -15.55 5.33
C PRO A 166 10.05 -15.58 6.28
N ALA A 167 9.68 -16.76 6.76
CA ALA A 167 8.48 -16.95 7.59
C ALA A 167 8.43 -16.02 8.82
N GLU A 168 9.56 -15.82 9.50
CA GLU A 168 9.64 -14.91 10.65
C GLU A 168 9.32 -13.46 10.31
N ASP A 169 9.78 -12.98 9.14
CA ASP A 169 9.51 -11.63 8.65
C ASP A 169 8.07 -11.50 8.13
N ARG A 170 7.50 -12.58 7.57
CA ARG A 170 6.08 -12.63 7.18
C ARG A 170 5.18 -12.42 8.38
N ALA A 171 5.40 -13.18 9.46
CA ALA A 171 4.63 -13.05 10.69
C ALA A 171 4.72 -11.62 11.28
N LEU A 172 5.90 -11.01 11.23
CA LEU A 172 6.13 -9.64 11.66
C LEU A 172 5.34 -8.63 10.81
N PHE A 173 5.39 -8.76 9.49
CA PHE A 173 4.65 -7.90 8.57
C PHE A 173 3.13 -8.02 8.77
N LEU A 174 2.61 -9.25 8.84
CA LEU A 174 1.19 -9.49 9.08
C LEU A 174 0.72 -8.93 10.43
N LYS A 175 1.56 -8.97 11.45
CA LYS A 175 1.29 -8.31 12.75
C LYS A 175 1.17 -6.79 12.58
N ALA A 176 2.05 -6.16 11.79
CA ALA A 176 1.99 -4.73 11.50
C ALA A 176 0.69 -4.36 10.77
N VAL A 177 0.29 -5.14 9.75
CA VAL A 177 -0.96 -4.92 9.01
C VAL A 177 -2.18 -5.01 9.94
N ARG A 178 -2.24 -6.02 10.82
CA ARG A 178 -3.32 -6.14 11.81
C ARG A 178 -3.37 -4.93 12.74
N GLN A 179 -2.22 -4.43 13.18
CA GLN A 179 -2.16 -3.28 14.07
C GLN A 179 -2.76 -2.03 13.40
N VAL A 180 -2.30 -1.66 12.21
CA VAL A 180 -2.81 -0.45 11.55
C VAL A 180 -4.28 -0.58 11.13
N ARG A 181 -4.74 -1.79 10.78
CA ARG A 181 -6.17 -2.04 10.55
C ARG A 181 -7.03 -1.80 11.79
N ALA A 182 -6.57 -2.24 12.95
CA ALA A 182 -7.26 -1.99 14.22
C ALA A 182 -7.35 -0.48 14.54
N GLU A 183 -6.43 0.32 14.02
CA GLU A 183 -6.41 1.78 14.10
C GLU A 183 -7.27 2.44 13.00
N GLY A 184 -7.81 1.63 12.08
CA GLY A 184 -8.71 2.09 11.02
C GLY A 184 -8.07 2.26 9.64
N CYS A 185 -6.87 1.77 9.42
CA CYS A 185 -6.25 1.77 8.09
C CYS A 185 -6.97 0.76 7.16
N ALA A 186 -7.40 1.21 5.99
CA ALA A 186 -7.92 0.34 4.94
C ALA A 186 -6.77 -0.38 4.23
N VAL A 187 -6.96 -1.63 3.80
CA VAL A 187 -5.89 -2.40 3.15
C VAL A 187 -6.35 -2.97 1.82
N VAL A 188 -5.62 -2.69 0.77
CA VAL A 188 -5.73 -3.41 -0.50
C VAL A 188 -4.51 -4.28 -0.68
N TRP A 189 -4.75 -5.58 -0.90
CA TRP A 189 -3.68 -6.56 -1.12
C TRP A 189 -3.73 -7.09 -2.55
N LEU A 190 -2.67 -6.86 -3.30
CA LEU A 190 -2.52 -7.27 -4.70
C LEU A 190 -1.61 -8.50 -4.76
N GLU A 191 -2.18 -9.67 -5.01
CA GLU A 191 -1.47 -10.95 -5.06
C GLU A 191 -2.32 -11.94 -5.86
N LYS A 192 -1.70 -12.83 -6.63
CA LYS A 192 -2.43 -13.84 -7.40
C LYS A 192 -3.21 -14.79 -6.50
N ASP A 193 -2.51 -15.35 -5.53
CA ASP A 193 -3.05 -16.29 -4.55
C ASP A 193 -2.57 -15.92 -3.15
N LEU A 194 -3.43 -16.03 -2.15
CA LEU A 194 -3.07 -15.87 -0.75
C LEU A 194 -2.98 -17.21 -0.06
N ASP A 195 -1.88 -17.44 0.66
CA ASP A 195 -1.78 -18.59 1.57
C ASP A 195 -2.71 -18.44 2.79
N ALA A 196 -2.97 -19.56 3.46
CA ALA A 196 -3.91 -19.63 4.57
C ALA A 196 -3.50 -18.73 5.77
N GLU A 197 -2.20 -18.56 6.02
CA GLU A 197 -1.69 -17.68 7.08
C GLU A 197 -2.02 -16.22 6.78
N THR A 198 -1.76 -15.79 5.55
CA THR A 198 -2.06 -14.43 5.08
C THR A 198 -3.57 -14.17 5.10
N GLN A 199 -4.39 -15.10 4.60
CA GLN A 199 -5.84 -14.98 4.65
C GLN A 199 -6.34 -14.81 6.09
N ALA A 200 -5.94 -15.69 6.99
CA ALA A 200 -6.31 -15.62 8.42
C ALA A 200 -5.83 -14.33 9.09
N ALA A 201 -4.70 -13.79 8.66
CA ALA A 201 -4.19 -12.52 9.19
C ALA A 201 -5.00 -11.31 8.74
N LEU A 202 -5.64 -11.39 7.59
CA LEU A 202 -6.42 -10.30 6.97
C LEU A 202 -7.92 -10.38 7.29
N GLU A 203 -8.39 -11.40 8.00
CA GLU A 203 -9.80 -11.51 8.37
C GLU A 203 -10.32 -10.32 9.21
N PRO A 204 -11.55 -9.79 8.94
CA PRO A 204 -12.36 -10.11 7.78
C PRO A 204 -11.72 -9.60 6.48
N LEU A 205 -11.72 -10.45 5.45
CA LEU A 205 -11.11 -10.18 4.15
C LEU A 205 -12.16 -10.37 3.04
N ALA A 206 -12.46 -9.29 2.32
CA ALA A 206 -13.24 -9.39 1.11
C ALA A 206 -12.33 -9.72 -0.09
N ARG A 207 -12.82 -10.57 -0.99
CA ARG A 207 -12.17 -10.82 -2.27
C ARG A 207 -12.85 -10.00 -3.35
N ALA A 208 -12.12 -9.12 -4.01
CA ALA A 208 -12.61 -8.49 -5.22
C ALA A 208 -12.76 -9.52 -6.35
N ALA A 209 -13.79 -9.36 -7.12
CA ALA A 209 -14.09 -10.20 -8.27
C ALA A 209 -14.62 -9.33 -9.43
N PRO A 210 -14.51 -9.80 -10.67
CA PRO A 210 -15.16 -9.15 -11.79
C PRO A 210 -16.66 -9.01 -11.56
N ASP A 211 -17.23 -7.93 -12.07
CA ASP A 211 -18.69 -7.74 -12.10
C ASP A 211 -19.32 -8.90 -12.88
N LYS A 212 -20.47 -9.35 -12.42
CA LYS A 212 -21.24 -10.37 -13.16
C LYS A 212 -22.00 -9.68 -14.28
N ASP A 213 -21.87 -10.18 -15.49
CA ASP A 213 -22.67 -9.80 -16.64
C ASP A 213 -24.18 -9.96 -16.39
#